data_653d5b67eca08b446b48481b9c280711
#
_entry.id   653d5b67eca08b446b48481b9c280711
#
_cell.length_a   1.000
_cell.length_b   1.000
_cell.length_c   1.000
_cell.angle_alpha   90.00
_cell.angle_beta   90.00
_cell.angle_gamma   90.00
#
_symmetry.space_group_name_H-M   'P 1'
#
loop_
_entity.id
_entity.type
_entity.pdbx_description
1 polymer ?
#
loop_
_entity_poly.entity_id
_entity_poly.type
_entity_poly.pdbx_seq_one_letter_code
_entity_poly.pdbx_strand_id
1 'polypeptide(L)'
;QIDFTNCTRIIGRAYNGANGKKIAVEYEGEKYMIKFPSSGNKKPTELSYTNSSISEHIASSIFNMIVIKAQETKLGTFTVNGKVKIVCACKDFADKDKHLYDFCSIKNTVIDSEHNGTGTELADVLETIEKQQFVNPESLCEHFWNIFIADALLGNFDRHNGNWGFLFDDETQTAEIAPVFD
;
A
#
# COMPACT_ATOMS: atom_id res chain seq x y z
N GLN A 1 5.43 7.44 -22.52
CA GLN A 1 5.91 7.70 -21.15
C GLN A 1 5.01 8.78 -20.55
N ILE A 2 4.44 8.52 -19.36
CA ILE A 2 3.53 9.44 -18.68
C ILE A 2 4.35 10.49 -17.93
N ASP A 3 3.99 11.77 -18.05
CA ASP A 3 4.58 12.86 -17.28
C ASP A 3 3.51 13.46 -16.35
N PHE A 4 3.70 13.30 -15.04
CA PHE A 4 2.78 13.79 -14.02
C PHE A 4 3.12 15.21 -13.53
N THR A 5 4.13 15.88 -14.12
CA THR A 5 4.63 17.18 -13.64
C THR A 5 3.53 18.25 -13.58
N ASN A 6 2.67 18.27 -14.60
CA ASN A 6 1.62 19.28 -14.75
C ASN A 6 0.22 18.81 -14.29
N CYS A 7 0.13 17.64 -13.65
CA CYS A 7 -1.14 17.17 -13.10
C CYS A 7 -1.64 18.08 -11.98
N THR A 8 -2.96 18.24 -11.90
CA THR A 8 -3.59 19.02 -10.83
C THR A 8 -3.31 18.40 -9.47
N ARG A 9 -2.76 19.16 -8.54
CA ARG A 9 -2.52 18.69 -7.18
C ARG A 9 -3.78 18.72 -6.35
N ILE A 10 -4.02 17.65 -5.60
CA ILE A 10 -5.11 17.57 -4.63
C ILE A 10 -4.57 18.03 -3.28
N ILE A 11 -5.00 19.23 -2.84
CA ILE A 11 -4.61 19.81 -1.55
C ILE A 11 -5.48 19.18 -0.44
N GLY A 12 -4.86 18.87 0.69
CA GLY A 12 -5.58 18.32 1.86
C GLY A 12 -5.69 16.80 1.91
N ARG A 13 -5.21 16.09 0.88
CA ARG A 13 -5.07 14.61 0.97
C ARG A 13 -3.65 14.25 1.36
N ALA A 14 -3.51 13.69 2.56
CA ALA A 14 -2.24 13.17 3.09
C ALA A 14 -2.25 11.64 3.03
N TYR A 15 -1.09 11.06 2.76
CA TYR A 15 -0.89 9.62 2.77
C TYR A 15 0.11 9.25 3.86
N ASN A 16 -0.23 8.26 4.65
CA ASN A 16 0.63 7.73 5.69
C ASN A 16 1.85 6.99 5.12
N GLY A 17 2.86 6.76 5.93
CA GLY A 17 4.05 6.00 5.61
C GLY A 17 5.34 6.83 5.69
N ALA A 18 6.38 6.22 6.25
CA ALA A 18 7.65 6.86 6.57
C ALA A 18 8.58 7.09 5.37
N ASN A 19 8.39 6.37 4.27
CA ASN A 19 9.34 6.31 3.17
C ASN A 19 8.97 7.23 2.00
N GLY A 20 9.87 8.14 1.67
CA GLY A 20 9.80 8.98 0.48
C GLY A 20 8.73 10.08 0.51
N LYS A 21 8.86 11.02 -0.41
CA LYS A 21 7.86 12.08 -0.61
C LYS A 21 6.66 11.52 -1.37
N LYS A 22 5.47 11.82 -0.87
CA LYS A 22 4.18 11.45 -1.51
C LYS A 22 3.38 12.72 -1.78
N ILE A 23 2.69 12.79 -2.91
CA ILE A 23 1.75 13.87 -3.24
C ILE A 23 0.50 13.27 -3.89
N ALA A 24 -0.65 13.91 -3.68
CA ALA A 24 -1.88 13.57 -4.37
C ALA A 24 -2.02 14.40 -5.66
N VAL A 25 -2.39 13.73 -6.74
CA VAL A 25 -2.70 14.38 -8.03
C VAL A 25 -3.95 13.77 -8.66
N GLU A 26 -4.57 14.55 -9.57
CA GLU A 26 -5.58 14.06 -10.47
C GLU A 26 -4.96 13.83 -11.86
N TYR A 27 -5.17 12.65 -12.41
CA TYR A 27 -4.73 12.26 -13.74
C TYR A 27 -5.82 11.46 -14.44
N GLU A 28 -6.25 11.90 -15.63
CA GLU A 28 -7.35 11.29 -16.41
C GLU A 28 -8.67 11.15 -15.62
N GLY A 29 -8.99 12.11 -14.75
CA GLY A 29 -10.19 12.11 -13.92
C GLY A 29 -10.13 11.22 -12.68
N GLU A 30 -9.01 10.55 -12.44
CA GLU A 30 -8.77 9.65 -11.32
C GLU A 30 -7.73 10.21 -10.35
N LYS A 31 -7.83 9.82 -9.09
CA LYS A 31 -6.88 10.25 -8.05
C LYS A 31 -5.72 9.29 -7.94
N TYR A 32 -4.52 9.83 -7.89
CA TYR A 32 -3.27 9.06 -7.73
C TYR A 32 -2.42 9.64 -6.60
N MET A 33 -1.83 8.73 -5.85
CA MET A 33 -0.69 9.03 -4.98
C MET A 33 0.59 8.87 -5.79
N ILE A 34 1.35 9.95 -5.98
CA ILE A 34 2.67 9.90 -6.61
C ILE A 34 3.72 9.63 -5.54
N LYS A 35 4.37 8.48 -5.62
CA LYS A 35 5.53 8.12 -4.79
C LYS A 35 6.82 8.47 -5.49
N PHE A 36 7.64 9.27 -4.84
CA PHE A 36 8.98 9.64 -5.32
C PHE A 36 10.01 8.64 -4.79
N PRO A 37 11.07 8.35 -5.56
CA PRO A 37 12.16 7.54 -5.07
C PRO A 37 12.77 8.22 -3.83
N SER A 38 13.19 7.42 -2.86
CA SER A 38 13.89 7.92 -1.69
C SER A 38 15.17 8.64 -2.11
N SER A 39 15.43 9.80 -1.50
CA SER A 39 16.69 10.52 -1.73
C SER A 39 17.85 9.72 -1.13
N GLY A 40 18.80 9.35 -1.99
CA GLY A 40 19.93 8.47 -1.66
C GLY A 40 20.99 9.04 -0.70
N ASN A 41 20.60 9.78 0.35
CA ASN A 41 21.49 10.26 1.40
C ASN A 41 21.71 9.20 2.50
N LYS A 42 21.87 7.93 2.11
CA LYS A 42 22.12 6.85 3.05
C LYS A 42 23.59 6.45 3.05
N LYS A 43 24.05 6.02 4.21
CA LYS A 43 25.43 5.52 4.40
C LYS A 43 25.73 4.41 3.38
N PRO A 44 26.99 4.27 2.93
CA PRO A 44 27.36 3.30 1.88
C PRO A 44 27.05 1.83 2.18
N THR A 45 26.68 1.51 3.42
CA THR A 45 26.37 0.17 3.91
C THR A 45 24.87 -0.18 3.88
N GLU A 46 23.99 0.79 3.54
CA GLU A 46 22.56 0.54 3.49
C GLU A 46 22.12 0.28 2.05
N LEU A 47 21.23 -0.73 1.87
CA LEU A 47 20.58 -1.03 0.59
C LEU A 47 19.95 0.26 0.03
N SER A 48 20.32 0.61 -1.19
CA SER A 48 19.81 1.81 -1.85
C SER A 48 18.45 1.55 -2.46
N TYR A 49 17.39 2.13 -1.91
CA TYR A 49 16.03 2.09 -2.47
C TYR A 49 15.80 3.09 -3.62
N THR A 50 16.84 3.38 -4.41
CA THR A 50 16.74 4.35 -5.52
C THR A 50 15.76 3.92 -6.60
N ASN A 51 15.49 2.62 -6.73
CA ASN A 51 14.57 2.02 -7.69
C ASN A 51 13.18 1.70 -7.09
N SER A 52 12.87 2.19 -5.90
CA SER A 52 11.62 1.85 -5.20
C SER A 52 10.35 2.06 -6.05
N SER A 53 10.28 3.14 -6.83
CA SER A 53 9.15 3.41 -7.74
C SER A 53 8.97 2.34 -8.83
N ILE A 54 10.08 1.80 -9.35
CA ILE A 54 10.06 0.76 -10.39
C ILE A 54 9.68 -0.57 -9.75
N SER A 55 10.28 -0.91 -8.60
CA SER A 55 10.00 -2.14 -7.87
C SER A 55 8.53 -2.23 -7.46
N GLU A 56 7.96 -1.14 -6.96
CA GLU A 56 6.55 -1.07 -6.60
C GLU A 56 5.62 -1.31 -7.80
N HIS A 57 5.90 -0.68 -8.94
CA HIS A 57 5.10 -0.91 -10.15
C HIS A 57 5.21 -2.36 -10.65
N ILE A 58 6.40 -2.94 -10.64
CA ILE A 58 6.60 -4.35 -11.04
C ILE A 58 5.86 -5.29 -10.09
N ALA A 59 6.02 -5.10 -8.77
CA ALA A 59 5.37 -5.92 -7.77
C ALA A 59 3.84 -5.88 -7.90
N SER A 60 3.25 -4.69 -7.95
CA SER A 60 1.81 -4.52 -8.16
C SER A 60 1.33 -5.19 -9.45
N SER A 61 2.10 -5.08 -10.54
CA SER A 61 1.77 -5.72 -11.81
C SER A 61 1.80 -7.25 -11.70
N ILE A 62 2.79 -7.82 -11.02
CA ILE A 62 2.91 -9.27 -10.82
C ILE A 62 1.75 -9.79 -9.96
N PHE A 63 1.42 -9.11 -8.84
CA PHE A 63 0.26 -9.47 -8.03
C PHE A 63 -1.03 -9.57 -8.87
N ASN A 64 -1.30 -8.54 -9.69
CA ASN A 64 -2.49 -8.55 -10.56
C ASN A 64 -2.41 -9.64 -11.65
N MET A 65 -1.21 -9.99 -12.17
CA MET A 65 -1.05 -11.09 -13.14
C MET A 65 -1.34 -12.48 -12.53
N ILE A 66 -1.05 -12.68 -11.26
CA ILE A 66 -1.36 -13.93 -10.54
C ILE A 66 -2.74 -13.89 -9.85
N VAL A 67 -3.59 -12.94 -10.27
CA VAL A 67 -4.99 -12.80 -9.83
C VAL A 67 -5.15 -12.44 -8.34
N ILE A 68 -4.12 -11.86 -7.73
CA ILE A 68 -4.22 -11.24 -6.41
C ILE A 68 -4.46 -9.73 -6.62
N LYS A 69 -5.64 -9.25 -6.23
CA LYS A 69 -6.02 -7.84 -6.40
C LYS A 69 -5.01 -6.92 -5.70
N ALA A 70 -4.23 -6.17 -6.47
CA ALA A 70 -3.27 -5.20 -5.96
C ALA A 70 -3.61 -3.79 -6.47
N GLN A 71 -3.09 -2.79 -5.78
CA GLN A 71 -3.24 -1.39 -6.13
C GLN A 71 -2.79 -1.15 -7.58
N GLU A 72 -3.65 -0.55 -8.39
CA GLU A 72 -3.30 -0.17 -9.76
C GLU A 72 -2.21 0.89 -9.75
N THR A 73 -1.15 0.68 -10.52
CA THR A 73 -0.01 1.59 -10.59
C THR A 73 0.33 1.98 -12.01
N LYS A 74 0.89 3.17 -12.19
CA LYS A 74 1.46 3.66 -13.45
C LYS A 74 2.88 4.16 -13.20
N LEU A 75 3.81 3.73 -14.04
CA LEU A 75 5.18 4.25 -14.01
C LEU A 75 5.27 5.50 -14.90
N GLY A 76 5.87 6.56 -14.40
CA GLY A 76 6.02 7.81 -15.12
C GLY A 76 7.14 8.67 -14.59
N THR A 77 7.13 9.94 -15.00
CA THR A 77 8.12 10.94 -14.61
C THR A 77 7.47 12.11 -13.89
N PHE A 78 8.27 12.79 -13.08
CA PHE A 78 7.90 14.03 -12.42
C PHE A 78 9.12 14.94 -12.30
N THR A 79 9.02 16.19 -12.78
CA THR A 79 10.11 17.16 -12.72
C THR A 79 10.05 17.95 -11.40
N VAL A 80 11.14 17.91 -10.64
CA VAL A 80 11.31 18.69 -9.39
C VAL A 80 12.58 19.51 -9.49
N ASN A 81 12.48 20.83 -9.40
CA ASN A 81 13.61 21.77 -9.49
C ASN A 81 14.50 21.49 -10.73
N GLY A 82 13.87 21.31 -11.89
CA GLY A 82 14.57 21.04 -13.16
C GLY A 82 15.16 19.63 -13.30
N LYS A 83 14.98 18.75 -12.30
CA LYS A 83 15.44 17.35 -12.35
C LYS A 83 14.28 16.41 -12.57
N VAL A 84 14.35 15.60 -13.62
CA VAL A 84 13.38 14.55 -13.90
C VAL A 84 13.62 13.36 -12.96
N LYS A 85 12.56 12.90 -12.31
CA LYS A 85 12.56 11.71 -11.45
C LYS A 85 11.58 10.68 -11.99
N ILE A 86 11.94 9.40 -11.91
CA ILE A 86 11.02 8.30 -12.14
C ILE A 86 10.13 8.16 -10.89
N VAL A 87 8.83 8.10 -11.08
CA VAL A 87 7.84 8.02 -10.00
C VAL A 87 6.86 6.89 -10.25
N CYS A 88 6.29 6.35 -9.17
CA CYS A 88 5.17 5.44 -9.21
C CYS A 88 3.89 6.22 -8.87
N ALA A 89 2.92 6.22 -9.77
CA ALA A 89 1.58 6.72 -9.52
C ALA A 89 0.70 5.57 -9.09
N CYS A 90 0.32 5.54 -7.83
CA CYS A 90 -0.54 4.52 -7.23
C CYS A 90 -1.97 5.06 -7.23
N LYS A 91 -2.89 4.38 -7.93
CA LYS A 91 -4.30 4.79 -7.98
C LYS A 91 -4.88 4.75 -6.58
N ASP A 92 -5.52 5.83 -6.18
CA ASP A 92 -6.21 5.88 -4.91
C ASP A 92 -7.47 5.00 -4.96
N PHE A 93 -7.53 4.00 -4.12
CA PHE A 93 -8.65 3.07 -4.02
C PHE A 93 -9.58 3.39 -2.83
N ALA A 94 -9.20 4.34 -1.97
CA ALA A 94 -10.06 4.88 -0.92
C ALA A 94 -10.77 6.13 -1.45
N ASP A 95 -12.06 6.05 -1.72
CA ASP A 95 -12.87 7.19 -2.18
C ASP A 95 -13.50 7.93 -0.99
N LYS A 96 -14.39 8.90 -1.24
CA LYS A 96 -15.00 9.77 -0.23
C LYS A 96 -15.71 8.98 0.88
N ASP A 97 -16.32 7.87 0.50
CA ASP A 97 -17.15 7.04 1.38
C ASP A 97 -16.46 5.74 1.79
N LYS A 98 -15.22 5.50 1.29
CA LYS A 98 -14.40 4.33 1.62
C LYS A 98 -13.13 4.73 2.35
N HIS A 99 -12.93 4.15 3.53
CA HIS A 99 -11.75 4.38 4.36
C HIS A 99 -10.89 3.14 4.44
N LEU A 100 -9.57 3.33 4.28
CA LEU A 100 -8.59 2.26 4.48
C LEU A 100 -8.29 2.13 5.98
N TYR A 101 -8.57 0.96 6.52
CA TYR A 101 -8.09 0.52 7.83
C TYR A 101 -7.01 -0.53 7.62
N ASP A 102 -5.80 -0.24 8.06
CA ASP A 102 -4.72 -1.21 8.03
C ASP A 102 -4.95 -2.34 9.04
N PHE A 103 -4.35 -3.49 8.78
CA PHE A 103 -4.50 -4.65 9.66
C PHE A 103 -3.92 -4.40 11.06
N CYS A 104 -2.92 -3.53 11.18
CA CYS A 104 -2.36 -3.13 12.47
C CYS A 104 -3.43 -2.53 13.38
N SER A 105 -4.23 -1.61 12.85
CA SER A 105 -5.33 -0.97 13.57
C SER A 105 -6.40 -1.98 13.98
N ILE A 106 -6.74 -2.92 13.08
CA ILE A 106 -7.73 -3.98 13.35
C ILE A 106 -7.19 -4.95 14.40
N LYS A 107 -5.94 -5.42 14.27
CA LYS A 107 -5.31 -6.31 15.23
C LYS A 107 -5.39 -5.74 16.65
N ASN A 108 -5.12 -4.45 16.81
CA ASN A 108 -5.15 -3.78 18.09
C ASN A 108 -6.55 -3.63 18.70
N THR A 109 -7.61 -3.77 17.90
CA THR A 109 -9.00 -3.74 18.39
C THR A 109 -9.57 -5.13 18.70
N VAL A 110 -8.98 -6.18 18.10
CA VAL A 110 -9.49 -7.56 18.17
C VAL A 110 -8.79 -8.37 19.26
N ILE A 111 -7.48 -8.20 19.41
CA ILE A 111 -6.69 -8.88 20.43
C ILE A 111 -5.89 -7.88 21.27
N ASP A 112 -5.59 -8.26 22.52
CA ASP A 112 -4.67 -7.50 23.37
C ASP A 112 -3.24 -7.73 22.88
N SER A 113 -2.73 -6.81 22.08
CA SER A 113 -1.41 -6.90 21.45
C SER A 113 -0.39 -6.09 22.25
N GLU A 114 0.66 -6.72 22.74
CA GLU A 114 1.76 -6.06 23.45
C GLU A 114 2.46 -4.97 22.64
N HIS A 115 2.35 -5.03 21.31
CA HIS A 115 3.03 -4.10 20.38
C HIS A 115 2.06 -3.18 19.63
N ASN A 116 0.92 -2.84 20.19
CA ASN A 116 -0.07 -1.94 19.56
C ASN A 116 -0.42 -2.36 18.10
N GLY A 117 -0.58 -3.65 17.85
CA GLY A 117 -0.91 -4.21 16.55
C GLY A 117 0.26 -4.33 15.56
N THR A 118 1.43 -3.76 15.87
CA THR A 118 2.58 -3.76 14.94
C THR A 118 3.33 -5.09 14.91
N GLY A 119 3.26 -5.90 15.96
CA GLY A 119 3.90 -7.22 16.03
C GLY A 119 3.45 -8.14 14.87
N THR A 120 4.40 -8.89 14.32
CA THR A 120 4.20 -9.77 13.16
C THR A 120 4.22 -11.26 13.53
N GLU A 121 4.02 -11.57 14.80
CA GLU A 121 3.90 -12.94 15.27
C GLU A 121 2.73 -13.63 14.55
N LEU A 122 3.06 -14.74 13.87
CA LEU A 122 2.09 -15.45 13.03
C LEU A 122 0.85 -15.91 13.83
N ALA A 123 1.05 -16.36 15.06
CA ALA A 123 -0.06 -16.78 15.92
C ALA A 123 -1.06 -15.66 16.15
N ASP A 124 -0.59 -14.45 16.47
CA ASP A 124 -1.42 -13.26 16.69
C ASP A 124 -2.14 -12.82 15.41
N VAL A 125 -1.46 -12.91 14.27
CA VAL A 125 -2.07 -12.58 12.97
C VAL A 125 -3.22 -13.54 12.67
N LEU A 126 -3.00 -14.84 12.82
CA LEU A 126 -4.03 -15.88 12.57
C LEU A 126 -5.19 -15.77 13.56
N GLU A 127 -4.91 -15.52 14.85
CA GLU A 127 -5.94 -15.29 15.86
C GLU A 127 -6.79 -14.04 15.53
N THR A 128 -6.16 -12.96 15.07
CA THR A 128 -6.86 -11.76 14.64
C THR A 128 -7.75 -12.03 13.43
N ILE A 129 -7.25 -12.78 12.43
CA ILE A 129 -8.01 -13.18 11.24
C ILE A 129 -9.25 -13.97 11.64
N GLU A 130 -9.11 -14.91 12.59
CA GLU A 130 -10.22 -15.74 13.05
C GLU A 130 -11.28 -14.95 13.84
N LYS A 131 -10.85 -14.02 14.68
CA LYS A 131 -11.73 -13.29 15.61
C LYS A 131 -12.36 -12.03 15.03
N GLN A 132 -11.79 -11.44 13.98
CA GLN A 132 -12.36 -10.23 13.38
C GLN A 132 -13.74 -10.51 12.75
N GLN A 133 -14.58 -9.48 12.67
CA GLN A 133 -15.95 -9.58 12.18
C GLN A 133 -16.21 -8.67 10.95
N PHE A 134 -15.16 -8.17 10.30
CA PHE A 134 -15.27 -7.24 9.18
C PHE A 134 -15.51 -7.96 7.85
N VAL A 135 -14.83 -9.09 7.64
CA VAL A 135 -14.93 -9.90 6.41
C VAL A 135 -14.92 -11.40 6.77
N ASN A 136 -15.24 -12.25 5.80
CA ASN A 136 -15.19 -13.70 6.01
C ASN A 136 -13.76 -14.15 6.41
N PRO A 137 -13.57 -14.83 7.56
CA PRO A 137 -12.25 -15.22 8.06
C PRO A 137 -11.49 -16.16 7.14
N GLU A 138 -12.16 -17.10 6.47
CA GLU A 138 -11.53 -18.05 5.54
C GLU A 138 -10.95 -17.32 4.33
N SER A 139 -11.73 -16.40 3.74
CA SER A 139 -11.26 -15.56 2.62
C SER A 139 -10.11 -14.66 3.02
N LEU A 140 -10.12 -14.12 4.23
CA LEU A 140 -9.03 -13.29 4.74
C LEU A 140 -7.77 -14.11 5.00
N CYS A 141 -7.90 -15.33 5.54
CA CYS A 141 -6.80 -16.25 5.75
C CYS A 141 -6.16 -16.65 4.41
N GLU A 142 -6.97 -16.99 3.41
CA GLU A 142 -6.48 -17.28 2.05
C GLU A 142 -5.74 -16.08 1.46
N HIS A 143 -6.30 -14.88 1.59
CA HIS A 143 -5.66 -13.65 1.12
C HIS A 143 -4.32 -13.40 1.81
N PHE A 144 -4.24 -13.59 3.13
CA PHE A 144 -2.99 -13.47 3.88
C PHE A 144 -1.90 -14.42 3.35
N TRP A 145 -2.23 -15.70 3.16
CA TRP A 145 -1.28 -16.67 2.64
C TRP A 145 -0.87 -16.40 1.19
N ASN A 146 -1.79 -15.92 0.36
CA ASN A 146 -1.51 -15.52 -1.01
C ASN A 146 -0.51 -14.35 -1.06
N ILE A 147 -0.70 -13.33 -0.21
CA ILE A 147 0.26 -12.23 -0.06
C ILE A 147 1.61 -12.77 0.41
N PHE A 148 1.63 -13.59 1.45
CA PHE A 148 2.85 -14.13 2.03
C PHE A 148 3.70 -14.88 1.00
N ILE A 149 3.08 -15.75 0.19
CA ILE A 149 3.76 -16.50 -0.86
C ILE A 149 4.26 -15.57 -1.98
N ALA A 150 3.44 -14.61 -2.39
CA ALA A 150 3.80 -13.66 -3.44
C ALA A 150 4.94 -12.72 -2.98
N ASP A 151 4.91 -12.24 -1.74
CA ASP A 151 6.00 -11.44 -1.17
C ASP A 151 7.31 -12.24 -1.10
N ALA A 152 7.24 -13.52 -0.73
CA ALA A 152 8.41 -14.41 -0.74
C ALA A 152 9.00 -14.59 -2.15
N LEU A 153 8.14 -14.72 -3.18
CA LEU A 153 8.55 -14.80 -4.58
C LEU A 153 9.21 -13.51 -5.06
N LEU A 154 8.67 -12.36 -4.66
CA LEU A 154 9.15 -11.03 -5.06
C LEU A 154 10.35 -10.54 -4.23
N GLY A 155 10.67 -11.23 -3.13
CA GLY A 155 11.69 -10.78 -2.17
C GLY A 155 11.27 -9.53 -1.41
N ASN A 156 9.98 -9.35 -1.18
CA ASN A 156 9.46 -8.25 -0.34
C ASN A 156 9.56 -8.65 1.14
N PHE A 157 10.59 -8.13 1.81
CA PHE A 157 10.82 -8.37 3.24
C PHE A 157 10.25 -7.27 4.15
N ASP A 158 9.57 -6.28 3.57
CA ASP A 158 9.04 -5.12 4.29
C ASP A 158 7.51 -5.20 4.51
N ARG A 159 6.90 -6.37 4.27
CA ARG A 159 5.48 -6.58 4.55
C ARG A 159 5.24 -6.59 6.05
N HIS A 160 4.54 -5.60 6.53
CA HIS A 160 4.08 -5.50 7.91
C HIS A 160 2.57 -5.23 7.97
N ASN A 161 1.99 -5.26 9.18
CA ASN A 161 0.54 -5.13 9.37
C ASN A 161 -0.04 -3.78 8.92
N GLY A 162 0.77 -2.77 8.66
CA GLY A 162 0.35 -1.49 8.09
C GLY A 162 0.27 -1.45 6.56
N ASN A 163 0.65 -2.54 5.86
CA ASN A 163 0.73 -2.59 4.39
C ASN A 163 -0.33 -3.51 3.75
N TRP A 164 -1.36 -3.86 4.49
CA TRP A 164 -2.55 -4.56 4.05
C TRP A 164 -3.70 -4.31 5.02
N GLY A 165 -4.94 -4.61 4.66
CA GLY A 165 -6.09 -4.34 5.52
C GLY A 165 -7.42 -4.36 4.79
N PHE A 166 -8.29 -3.45 5.15
CA PHE A 166 -9.70 -3.43 4.75
C PHE A 166 -10.09 -2.06 4.21
N LEU A 167 -10.99 -2.06 3.25
CA LEU A 167 -11.77 -0.89 2.86
C LEU A 167 -13.13 -0.96 3.55
N PHE A 168 -13.43 0.00 4.38
CA PHE A 168 -14.72 0.16 5.01
C PHE A 168 -15.53 1.22 4.24
N ASP A 169 -16.75 0.88 3.89
CA ASP A 169 -17.69 1.75 3.21
C ASP A 169 -18.67 2.32 4.23
N ASP A 170 -18.63 3.64 4.42
CA ASP A 170 -19.47 4.31 5.42
C ASP A 170 -20.95 4.35 5.04
N GLU A 171 -21.27 4.33 3.74
CA GLU A 171 -22.64 4.37 3.27
C GLU A 171 -23.34 3.02 3.48
N THR A 172 -22.68 1.94 3.10
CA THR A 172 -23.25 0.58 3.21
C THR A 172 -22.94 -0.09 4.54
N GLN A 173 -22.05 0.48 5.36
CA GLN A 173 -21.57 -0.09 6.63
C GLN A 173 -20.96 -1.50 6.44
N THR A 174 -20.28 -1.71 5.32
CA THR A 174 -19.63 -2.98 4.97
C THR A 174 -18.12 -2.82 4.82
N ALA A 175 -17.41 -3.91 5.02
CA ALA A 175 -15.97 -3.97 4.78
C ALA A 175 -15.64 -4.96 3.65
N GLU A 176 -14.62 -4.65 2.89
CA GLU A 176 -13.99 -5.54 1.92
C GLU A 176 -12.47 -5.61 2.13
N ILE A 177 -11.84 -6.70 1.70
CA ILE A 177 -10.38 -6.80 1.72
C ILE A 177 -9.81 -5.76 0.74
N ALA A 178 -8.92 -4.90 1.24
CA ALA A 178 -8.29 -3.89 0.40
C ALA A 178 -7.37 -4.54 -0.66
N PRO A 179 -7.18 -3.92 -1.82
CA PRO A 179 -6.12 -4.32 -2.74
C PRO A 179 -4.77 -4.32 -2.03
N VAL A 180 -3.88 -5.25 -2.35
CA VAL A 180 -2.49 -5.26 -1.81
C VAL A 180 -1.79 -3.97 -2.21
N PHE A 181 -1.14 -3.32 -1.26
CA PHE A 181 -0.42 -2.04 -1.46
C PHE A 181 0.91 -2.02 -0.70
N ASP A 182 1.83 -1.18 -1.14
CA ASP A 182 3.18 -0.88 -0.62
C ASP A 182 4.20 -2.02 -0.69
#